data_87c4c77e94f72a76e2b50ee4cbca836f
#
_entry.id   87c4c77e94f72a76e2b50ee4cbca836f
#
_cell.length_a   1.000
_cell.length_b   1.000
_cell.length_c   1.000
_cell.angle_alpha   90.00
_cell.angle_beta   90.00
_cell.angle_gamma   90.00
#
_symmetry.space_group_name_H-M   'P 1'
#
loop_
_entity.id
_entity.type
_entity.pdbx_description
1 polymer ?
#
loop_
_entity_poly.entity_id
_entity_poly.type
_entity_poly.pdbx_seq_one_letter_code
_entity_poly.pdbx_strand_id
1 'polypeptide(L)'
;MLAYARGDISKHRHEVLIAAPGKTRRRCMTITNTTDDFMHLIAILRDYSLPVRIGFEATGNYHRVLMYHLGVAGFDLKLVSSVALARTRKALHKGWDKNDPNDARVILHMLQIGAVQVFQDLMVAGTNDIQELSKTHDVVSRSKTELWHRVLTHYPLPGRILRSIIREGAALLPGG
;
A
#
# COMPACT_ATOMS: atom_id res chain seq x y z
N MET A 1 -6.98 5.78 -21.44
CA MET A 1 -6.67 6.85 -20.45
C MET A 1 -5.57 6.35 -19.53
N LEU A 2 -4.65 7.21 -19.12
CA LEU A 2 -3.62 6.87 -18.17
C LEU A 2 -3.92 7.65 -16.89
N ALA A 3 -4.32 6.94 -15.85
CA ALA A 3 -4.38 7.50 -14.51
C ALA A 3 -3.14 7.03 -13.75
N TYR A 4 -2.54 7.90 -13.02
CA TYR A 4 -1.36 7.64 -12.27
C TYR A 4 -1.59 7.97 -10.80
N ALA A 5 -1.45 6.96 -9.95
CA ALA A 5 -1.34 7.16 -8.52
C ALA A 5 0.13 7.16 -8.14
N ARG A 6 0.69 8.32 -7.85
CA ARG A 6 1.94 8.45 -7.15
C ARG A 6 1.64 8.64 -5.67
N GLY A 7 2.21 7.76 -4.90
CA GLY A 7 2.40 8.13 -3.55
C GLY A 7 3.90 8.20 -3.28
N ASP A 8 4.35 9.25 -2.67
CA ASP A 8 4.83 8.96 -1.33
C ASP A 8 3.65 8.23 -0.69
N ILE A 9 3.65 6.89 -0.82
CA ILE A 9 2.64 6.03 -0.23
C ILE A 9 2.94 6.07 1.25
N SER A 10 2.63 7.21 1.85
CA SER A 10 2.70 7.40 3.27
C SER A 10 1.56 6.58 3.88
N LYS A 11 1.73 6.18 5.09
CA LYS A 11 0.72 5.49 5.90
C LYS A 11 -0.67 6.16 5.81
N HIS A 12 -0.75 7.44 5.42
CA HIS A 12 -1.96 8.25 5.53
C HIS A 12 -2.48 8.88 4.24
N ARG A 13 -1.64 9.06 3.20
CA ARG A 13 -2.04 9.82 1.99
C ARG A 13 -1.44 9.21 0.73
N HIS A 14 -2.19 9.32 -0.38
CA HIS A 14 -1.73 8.97 -1.72
C HIS A 14 -1.99 10.15 -2.64
N GLU A 15 -1.01 10.53 -3.45
CA GLU A 15 -1.18 11.52 -4.50
C GLU A 15 -1.53 10.81 -5.82
N VAL A 16 -2.55 11.30 -6.49
CA VAL A 16 -3.04 10.75 -7.75
C VAL A 16 -2.95 11.81 -8.84
N LEU A 17 -2.27 11.48 -9.92
CA LEU A 17 -2.22 12.30 -11.12
C LEU A 17 -2.97 11.61 -12.25
N ILE A 18 -4.02 12.24 -12.75
CA ILE A 18 -4.86 11.71 -13.82
C ILE A 18 -4.57 12.48 -15.11
N ALA A 19 -4.22 11.73 -16.15
CA ALA A 19 -4.05 12.26 -17.50
C ALA A 19 -5.05 11.59 -18.45
N ALA A 20 -5.89 12.40 -19.10
CA ALA A 20 -6.85 11.93 -20.08
C ALA A 20 -6.40 12.29 -21.51
N PRO A 21 -6.65 11.42 -22.51
CA PRO A 21 -6.37 11.75 -23.91
C PRO A 21 -7.12 13.02 -24.34
N GLY A 22 -6.47 13.84 -25.12
CA GLY A 22 -7.06 15.09 -25.63
C GLY A 22 -7.22 16.22 -24.61
N LYS A 23 -6.88 16.00 -23.33
CA LYS A 23 -6.83 17.06 -22.32
C LYS A 23 -5.40 17.44 -22.00
N THR A 24 -5.06 18.71 -22.23
CA THR A 24 -3.75 19.28 -21.90
C THR A 24 -3.56 19.39 -20.38
N ARG A 25 -4.64 19.59 -19.64
CA ARG A 25 -4.60 19.76 -18.18
C ARG A 25 -4.74 18.42 -17.46
N ARG A 26 -3.75 18.10 -16.67
CA ARG A 26 -3.76 16.93 -15.77
C ARG A 26 -4.50 17.27 -14.50
N ARG A 27 -5.24 16.30 -13.96
CA ARG A 27 -5.93 16.45 -12.66
C ARG A 27 -5.04 15.84 -11.58
N CYS A 28 -4.67 16.65 -10.60
CA CYS A 28 -3.99 16.21 -9.37
C CYS A 28 -5.00 16.12 -8.25
N MET A 29 -4.92 15.07 -7.44
CA MET A 29 -5.72 14.94 -6.23
C MET A 29 -4.94 14.16 -5.18
N THR A 30 -5.22 14.44 -3.91
CA THR A 30 -4.71 13.70 -2.77
C THR A 30 -5.87 12.91 -2.17
N ILE A 31 -5.66 11.63 -1.90
CA ILE A 31 -6.62 10.78 -1.22
C ILE A 31 -6.01 10.28 0.09
N THR A 32 -6.83 10.05 1.09
CA THR A 32 -6.42 9.40 2.33
C THR A 32 -6.48 7.88 2.19
N ASN A 33 -5.84 7.17 3.11
CA ASN A 33 -5.82 5.70 3.09
C ASN A 33 -7.10 5.14 3.74
N THR A 34 -8.27 5.53 3.19
CA THR A 34 -9.60 5.13 3.65
C THR A 34 -10.42 4.52 2.53
N THR A 35 -11.32 3.61 2.86
CA THR A 35 -12.22 2.98 1.90
C THR A 35 -13.06 4.01 1.14
N ASP A 36 -13.55 5.05 1.83
CA ASP A 36 -14.39 6.09 1.22
C ASP A 36 -13.64 6.85 0.13
N ASP A 37 -12.38 7.25 0.40
CA ASP A 37 -11.55 7.93 -0.59
C ASP A 37 -11.18 7.00 -1.76
N PHE A 38 -11.00 5.71 -1.52
CA PHE A 38 -10.75 4.74 -2.59
C PHE A 38 -11.99 4.58 -3.49
N MET A 39 -13.18 4.49 -2.90
CA MET A 39 -14.43 4.41 -3.66
C MET A 39 -14.70 5.71 -4.42
N HIS A 40 -14.39 6.85 -3.84
CA HIS A 40 -14.46 8.15 -4.52
C HIS A 40 -13.51 8.22 -5.72
N LEU A 41 -12.25 7.78 -5.57
CA LEU A 41 -11.30 7.69 -6.69
C LEU A 41 -11.81 6.77 -7.79
N ILE A 42 -12.32 5.59 -7.44
CA ILE A 42 -12.89 4.63 -8.39
C ILE A 42 -14.04 5.26 -9.19
N ALA A 43 -14.94 5.98 -8.51
CA ALA A 43 -16.04 6.69 -9.16
C ALA A 43 -15.52 7.74 -10.16
N ILE A 44 -14.56 8.56 -9.76
CA ILE A 44 -13.92 9.55 -10.64
C ILE A 44 -13.28 8.89 -11.86
N LEU A 45 -12.59 7.75 -11.69
CA LEU A 45 -11.92 7.07 -12.79
C LEU A 45 -12.93 6.44 -13.77
N ARG A 46 -14.03 5.92 -13.28
CA ARG A 46 -15.13 5.37 -14.09
C ARG A 46 -15.86 6.44 -14.90
N ASP A 47 -15.98 7.65 -14.36
CA ASP A 47 -16.65 8.77 -15.01
C ASP A 47 -15.99 9.20 -16.33
N TYR A 48 -14.72 8.88 -16.52
CA TYR A 48 -14.05 9.09 -17.81
C TYR A 48 -14.53 8.15 -18.92
N SER A 49 -15.21 7.04 -18.61
CA SER A 49 -15.73 6.06 -19.57
C SER A 49 -14.67 5.54 -20.57
N LEU A 50 -13.43 5.47 -20.14
CA LEU A 50 -12.28 5.03 -20.93
C LEU A 50 -11.52 3.91 -20.18
N PRO A 51 -10.82 2.99 -20.88
CA PRO A 51 -9.91 2.06 -20.25
C PRO A 51 -8.85 2.82 -19.44
N VAL A 52 -8.75 2.51 -18.15
CA VAL A 52 -7.81 3.18 -17.24
C VAL A 52 -6.66 2.24 -16.91
N ARG A 53 -5.45 2.72 -17.12
CA ARG A 53 -4.22 2.06 -16.69
C ARG A 53 -3.62 2.85 -15.54
N ILE A 54 -3.29 2.19 -14.45
CA ILE A 54 -2.78 2.81 -13.23
C ILE A 54 -1.36 2.32 -12.98
N GLY A 55 -0.40 3.24 -12.93
CA GLY A 55 0.98 2.94 -12.57
C GLY A 55 1.32 3.45 -11.19
N PHE A 56 2.12 2.70 -10.46
CA PHE A 56 2.59 3.08 -9.14
C PHE A 56 3.96 2.48 -8.83
N GLU A 57 4.68 3.14 -7.92
CA GLU A 57 5.91 2.62 -7.34
C GLU A 57 5.57 1.94 -6.00
N ALA A 58 6.00 0.70 -5.82
CA ALA A 58 5.79 -0.01 -4.56
C ALA A 58 6.86 0.42 -3.56
N THR A 59 6.53 1.35 -2.69
CA THR A 59 7.32 1.69 -1.50
C THR A 59 6.65 1.13 -0.26
N GLY A 60 7.25 0.11 0.35
CA GLY A 60 6.66 -0.57 1.50
C GLY A 60 5.34 -1.29 1.18
N ASN A 61 4.48 -1.49 2.19
CA ASN A 61 3.22 -2.23 2.07
C ASN A 61 1.97 -1.34 1.95
N TYR A 62 2.12 -0.02 2.04
CA TYR A 62 0.98 0.90 2.12
C TYR A 62 0.14 1.00 0.84
N HIS A 63 0.72 0.66 -0.31
CA HIS A 63 0.01 0.63 -1.59
C HIS A 63 -1.00 -0.52 -1.70
N ARG A 64 -0.83 -1.58 -0.90
CA ARG A 64 -1.57 -2.85 -1.08
C ARG A 64 -3.08 -2.67 -0.98
N VAL A 65 -3.56 -1.91 0.01
CA VAL A 65 -5.00 -1.71 0.22
C VAL A 65 -5.62 -0.97 -0.96
N LEU A 66 -5.02 0.14 -1.39
CA LEU A 66 -5.50 0.90 -2.54
C LEU A 66 -5.48 0.04 -3.82
N MET A 67 -4.38 -0.68 -4.06
CA MET A 67 -4.25 -1.52 -5.27
C MET A 67 -5.24 -2.68 -5.26
N TYR A 68 -5.55 -3.26 -4.10
CA TYR A 68 -6.61 -4.25 -3.95
C TYR A 68 -7.97 -3.69 -4.41
N HIS A 69 -8.38 -2.54 -3.90
CA HIS A 69 -9.66 -1.92 -4.29
C HIS A 69 -9.71 -1.57 -5.78
N LEU A 70 -8.62 -1.04 -6.33
CA LEU A 70 -8.52 -0.72 -7.76
C LEU A 70 -8.52 -1.99 -8.63
N GLY A 71 -7.86 -3.05 -8.20
CA GLY A 71 -7.85 -4.35 -8.87
C GLY A 71 -9.23 -4.99 -8.90
N VAL A 72 -9.93 -5.04 -7.76
CA VAL A 72 -11.32 -5.53 -7.67
C VAL A 72 -12.27 -4.68 -8.54
N ALA A 73 -12.01 -3.38 -8.67
CA ALA A 73 -12.76 -2.50 -9.56
C ALA A 73 -12.49 -2.74 -11.06
N GLY A 74 -11.51 -3.61 -11.41
CA GLY A 74 -11.19 -4.03 -12.78
C GLY A 74 -10.21 -3.11 -13.51
N PHE A 75 -9.45 -2.26 -12.82
CA PHE A 75 -8.45 -1.42 -13.45
C PHE A 75 -7.16 -2.18 -13.80
N ASP A 76 -6.50 -1.76 -14.89
CA ASP A 76 -5.21 -2.33 -15.33
C ASP A 76 -4.07 -1.74 -14.48
N LEU A 77 -3.54 -2.53 -13.53
CA LEU A 77 -2.52 -2.10 -12.59
C LEU A 77 -1.11 -2.43 -13.10
N LYS A 78 -0.23 -1.46 -13.04
CA LYS A 78 1.17 -1.56 -13.47
C LYS A 78 2.12 -1.14 -12.36
N LEU A 79 3.12 -1.98 -12.13
CA LEU A 79 4.19 -1.71 -11.17
C LEU A 79 5.36 -1.02 -11.89
N VAL A 80 5.86 0.05 -11.29
CA VAL A 80 7.09 0.73 -11.70
C VAL A 80 8.19 0.39 -10.71
N SER A 81 9.29 -0.14 -11.20
CA SER A 81 10.47 -0.41 -10.39
C SER A 81 11.13 0.90 -9.96
N SER A 82 11.47 1.03 -8.67
CA SER A 82 12.21 2.19 -8.12
C SER A 82 13.51 2.46 -8.86
N VAL A 83 14.22 1.41 -9.27
CA VAL A 83 15.45 1.52 -10.04
C VAL A 83 15.18 2.09 -11.44
N ALA A 84 14.15 1.58 -12.12
CA ALA A 84 13.77 2.07 -13.44
C ALA A 84 13.28 3.52 -13.37
N LEU A 85 12.51 3.87 -12.34
CA LEU A 85 12.06 5.24 -12.08
C LEU A 85 13.25 6.20 -11.91
N ALA A 86 14.21 5.83 -11.06
CA ALA A 86 15.40 6.65 -10.82
C ALA A 86 16.24 6.86 -12.10
N ARG A 87 16.42 5.80 -12.90
CA ARG A 87 17.13 5.87 -14.19
C ARG A 87 16.39 6.77 -15.20
N THR A 88 15.09 6.59 -15.33
CA THR A 88 14.26 7.38 -16.25
C THR A 88 14.22 8.84 -15.84
N ARG A 89 14.12 9.13 -14.54
CA ARG A 89 14.22 10.49 -14.00
C ARG A 89 15.54 11.14 -14.39
N LYS A 90 16.65 10.45 -14.20
CA LYS A 90 17.99 10.95 -14.56
C LYS A 90 18.10 11.23 -16.07
N ALA A 91 17.47 10.40 -16.90
CA ALA A 91 17.50 10.56 -18.35
C ALA A 91 16.64 11.75 -18.84
N LEU A 92 15.48 11.96 -18.23
CA LEU A 92 14.54 13.02 -18.63
C LEU A 92 14.86 14.40 -18.01
N HIS A 93 15.40 14.39 -16.80
CA HIS A 93 15.72 15.60 -16.05
C HIS A 93 17.20 15.55 -15.67
N LYS A 94 18.00 16.47 -16.19
CA LYS A 94 19.45 16.57 -15.91
C LYS A 94 19.82 16.88 -14.45
N GLY A 95 18.84 16.90 -13.53
CA GLY A 95 18.99 17.19 -12.11
C GLY A 95 18.57 16.04 -11.21
N TRP A 96 19.19 15.94 -10.04
CA TRP A 96 18.91 14.96 -8.99
C TRP A 96 17.71 15.35 -8.11
N ASP A 97 16.97 16.40 -8.47
CA ASP A 97 15.86 16.89 -7.65
C ASP A 97 14.74 15.86 -7.57
N LYS A 98 14.72 15.16 -6.45
CA LYS A 98 13.65 14.26 -6.03
C LYS A 98 12.46 15.11 -5.57
N ASN A 99 11.78 15.73 -6.54
CA ASN A 99 10.55 16.46 -6.29
C ASN A 99 9.34 15.64 -6.72
N ASP A 100 8.38 15.55 -5.83
CA ASP A 100 7.17 14.75 -5.97
C ASP A 100 6.37 14.95 -7.26
N PRO A 101 6.16 16.15 -7.79
CA PRO A 101 5.50 16.34 -9.08
C PRO A 101 6.26 15.79 -10.29
N ASN A 102 7.58 15.73 -10.22
CA ASN A 102 8.41 15.24 -11.32
C ASN A 102 8.33 13.72 -11.46
N ASP A 103 8.29 13.01 -10.35
CA ASP A 103 8.19 11.54 -10.39
C ASP A 103 6.84 11.09 -10.96
N ALA A 104 5.75 11.78 -10.64
CA ALA A 104 4.44 11.52 -11.25
C ALA A 104 4.47 11.63 -12.77
N ARG A 105 5.20 12.62 -13.30
CA ARG A 105 5.38 12.78 -14.74
C ARG A 105 6.24 11.69 -15.35
N VAL A 106 7.30 11.28 -14.64
CA VAL A 106 8.19 10.21 -15.09
C VAL A 106 7.43 8.90 -15.18
N ILE A 107 6.62 8.54 -14.18
CA ILE A 107 5.86 7.30 -14.23
C ILE A 107 4.75 7.38 -15.29
N LEU A 108 4.11 8.50 -15.47
CA LEU A 108 3.18 8.69 -16.58
C LEU A 108 3.88 8.44 -17.94
N HIS A 109 5.08 8.94 -18.10
CA HIS A 109 5.90 8.68 -19.30
C HIS A 109 6.23 7.19 -19.43
N MET A 110 6.64 6.53 -18.33
CA MET A 110 6.93 5.07 -18.33
C MET A 110 5.70 4.23 -18.69
N LEU A 111 4.51 4.63 -18.22
CA LEU A 111 3.24 4.00 -18.63
C LEU A 111 2.98 4.17 -20.13
N GLN A 112 3.27 5.35 -20.69
CA GLN A 112 3.07 5.65 -22.12
C GLN A 112 3.98 4.81 -23.01
N ILE A 113 5.24 4.65 -22.64
CA ILE A 113 6.22 3.87 -23.41
C ILE A 113 6.20 2.37 -23.08
N GLY A 114 5.35 1.94 -22.13
CA GLY A 114 5.26 0.53 -21.74
C GLY A 114 6.41 0.02 -20.87
N ALA A 115 7.26 0.89 -20.33
CA ALA A 115 8.38 0.53 -19.45
C ALA A 115 7.91 0.23 -18.00
N VAL A 116 6.91 -0.64 -17.88
CA VAL A 116 6.24 -0.99 -16.64
C VAL A 116 6.00 -2.50 -16.56
N GLN A 117 5.84 -3.02 -15.36
CA GLN A 117 5.53 -4.43 -15.12
C GLN A 117 4.03 -4.60 -14.82
N VAL A 118 3.47 -5.74 -15.17
CA VAL A 118 2.11 -6.09 -14.75
C VAL A 118 2.14 -6.28 -13.23
N PHE A 119 1.26 -5.59 -12.54
CA PHE A 119 1.07 -5.83 -11.11
C PHE A 119 0.09 -6.99 -10.94
N GLN A 120 0.58 -8.05 -10.35
CA GLN A 120 -0.27 -9.13 -9.85
C GLN A 120 -0.32 -8.97 -8.34
N ASP A 121 -1.50 -8.76 -7.80
CA ASP A 121 -1.68 -8.73 -6.36
C ASP A 121 -1.44 -10.14 -5.80
N LEU A 122 -0.31 -10.30 -5.13
CA LEU A 122 0.07 -11.57 -4.51
C LEU A 122 -0.87 -11.97 -3.36
N MET A 123 -1.70 -11.06 -2.86
CA MET A 123 -2.77 -11.41 -1.92
C MET A 123 -3.88 -12.23 -2.60
N VAL A 124 -4.19 -11.93 -3.85
CA VAL A 124 -5.12 -12.73 -4.66
C VAL A 124 -4.46 -14.04 -5.09
N ALA A 125 -3.15 -14.07 -5.23
CA ALA A 125 -2.37 -15.26 -5.62
C ALA A 125 -1.99 -16.16 -4.43
N GLY A 126 -2.25 -15.78 -3.17
CA GLY A 126 -2.08 -16.61 -1.97
C GLY A 126 -0.65 -16.88 -1.51
N THR A 127 0.37 -16.47 -2.26
CA THR A 127 1.77 -16.83 -1.96
C THR A 127 2.45 -15.89 -0.97
N ASN A 128 1.98 -14.66 -0.83
CA ASN A 128 2.60 -13.67 0.07
C ASN A 128 2.00 -13.69 1.48
N ASP A 129 0.82 -14.29 1.65
CA ASP A 129 0.12 -14.32 2.93
C ASP A 129 0.87 -15.15 3.96
N ILE A 130 1.51 -16.25 3.55
CA ILE A 130 2.26 -17.13 4.44
C ILE A 130 3.47 -16.40 5.03
N GLN A 131 4.21 -15.62 4.23
CA GLN A 131 5.37 -14.87 4.71
C GLN A 131 4.97 -13.74 5.65
N GLU A 132 3.91 -12.99 5.33
CA GLU A 132 3.42 -11.90 6.18
C GLU A 132 2.75 -12.45 7.46
N LEU A 133 2.02 -13.55 7.37
CA LEU A 133 1.50 -14.25 8.53
C LEU A 133 2.62 -14.78 9.43
N SER A 134 3.69 -15.35 8.85
CA SER A 134 4.84 -15.81 9.61
C SER A 134 5.53 -14.66 10.34
N LYS A 135 5.78 -13.53 9.66
CA LYS A 135 6.35 -12.33 10.30
C LYS A 135 5.46 -11.77 11.40
N THR A 136 4.14 -11.72 11.16
CA THR A 136 3.16 -11.27 12.14
C THR A 136 3.14 -12.21 13.36
N HIS A 137 3.15 -13.50 13.12
CA HIS A 137 3.24 -14.50 14.18
C HIS A 137 4.52 -14.32 15.02
N ASP A 138 5.67 -14.09 14.38
CA ASP A 138 6.95 -13.88 15.08
C ASP A 138 6.92 -12.62 15.95
N VAL A 139 6.35 -11.52 15.43
CA VAL A 139 6.19 -10.27 16.18
C VAL A 139 5.28 -10.47 17.38
N VAL A 140 4.12 -11.10 17.20
CA VAL A 140 3.17 -11.38 18.27
C VAL A 140 3.79 -12.30 19.32
N SER A 141 4.51 -13.34 18.90
CA SER A 141 5.17 -14.29 19.78
C SER A 141 6.25 -13.63 20.64
N ARG A 142 7.08 -12.75 20.04
CA ARG A 142 8.08 -11.97 20.78
C ARG A 142 7.42 -11.02 21.78
N SER A 143 6.42 -10.26 21.34
CA SER A 143 5.69 -9.34 22.22
C SER A 143 5.01 -10.07 23.38
N LYS A 144 4.43 -11.25 23.14
CA LYS A 144 3.89 -12.10 24.21
C LYS A 144 4.96 -12.48 25.22
N THR A 145 6.14 -12.88 24.75
CA THR A 145 7.26 -13.28 25.62
C THR A 145 7.77 -12.10 26.43
N GLU A 146 7.94 -10.94 25.82
CA GLU A 146 8.38 -9.70 26.48
C GLU A 146 7.38 -9.25 27.56
N LEU A 147 6.09 -9.25 27.23
CA LEU A 147 5.03 -8.93 28.18
C LEU A 147 5.01 -9.93 29.35
N TRP A 148 5.19 -11.22 29.05
CA TRP A 148 5.25 -12.27 30.07
C TRP A 148 6.42 -12.04 31.02
N HIS A 149 7.61 -11.79 30.51
CA HIS A 149 8.78 -11.48 31.34
C HIS A 149 8.57 -10.20 32.17
N ARG A 150 7.97 -9.19 31.60
CA ARG A 150 7.66 -7.93 32.31
C ARG A 150 6.69 -8.15 33.46
N VAL A 151 5.63 -8.95 33.24
CA VAL A 151 4.65 -9.32 34.26
C VAL A 151 5.33 -10.11 35.39
N LEU A 152 6.15 -11.11 35.07
CA LEU A 152 6.88 -11.91 36.06
C LEU A 152 7.88 -11.08 36.88
N THR A 153 8.49 -10.06 36.28
CA THR A 153 9.45 -9.18 36.95
C THR A 153 8.77 -8.21 37.91
N HIS A 154 7.62 -7.66 37.52
CA HIS A 154 6.91 -6.66 38.32
C HIS A 154 5.91 -7.27 39.32
N TYR A 155 5.43 -8.46 39.04
CA TYR A 155 4.46 -9.16 39.87
C TYR A 155 4.98 -10.56 40.21
N PRO A 156 5.79 -10.70 41.27
CA PRO A 156 6.37 -11.98 41.69
C PRO A 156 5.30 -12.90 42.33
N LEU A 157 4.27 -13.19 41.57
CA LEU A 157 3.24 -14.14 41.95
C LEU A 157 3.67 -15.58 41.59
N PRO A 158 3.32 -16.57 42.39
CA PRO A 158 3.54 -17.97 42.00
C PRO A 158 2.96 -18.23 40.61
N GLY A 159 3.76 -18.77 39.71
CA GLY A 159 3.41 -18.92 38.28
C GLY A 159 2.11 -19.70 37.99
N ARG A 160 1.60 -20.43 38.97
CA ARG A 160 0.27 -21.09 38.94
C ARG A 160 -0.87 -20.05 39.00
N ILE A 161 -0.77 -19.08 39.91
CA ILE A 161 -1.79 -18.02 40.10
C ILE A 161 -1.85 -17.11 38.87
N LEU A 162 -0.69 -16.73 38.33
CA LEU A 162 -0.63 -15.89 37.16
C LEU A 162 -1.24 -16.58 35.92
N ARG A 163 -1.00 -17.86 35.73
CA ARG A 163 -1.61 -18.64 34.64
C ARG A 163 -3.13 -18.77 34.78
N SER A 164 -3.65 -18.87 36.01
CA SER A 164 -5.09 -18.88 36.27
C SER A 164 -5.72 -17.56 35.88
N ILE A 165 -5.18 -16.44 36.33
CA ILE A 165 -5.68 -15.10 36.03
C ILE A 165 -5.71 -14.84 34.50
N ILE A 166 -4.65 -15.22 33.78
CA ILE A 166 -4.60 -15.05 32.33
C ILE A 166 -5.61 -15.93 31.61
N ARG A 167 -5.81 -17.16 32.09
CA ARG A 167 -6.78 -18.11 31.54
C ARG A 167 -8.23 -17.62 31.74
N GLU A 168 -8.52 -17.11 32.92
CA GLU A 168 -9.81 -16.50 33.25
C GLU A 168 -10.05 -15.19 32.51
N GLY A 169 -9.03 -14.34 32.39
CA GLY A 169 -9.11 -13.11 31.59
C GLY A 169 -9.31 -13.35 30.09
N ALA A 170 -8.74 -14.42 29.56
CA ALA A 170 -8.97 -14.82 28.15
C ALA A 170 -10.38 -15.37 27.92
N ALA A 171 -11.01 -15.97 28.94
CA ALA A 171 -12.37 -16.48 28.86
C ALA A 171 -13.45 -15.36 28.93
N LEU A 172 -13.07 -14.16 29.37
CA LEU A 172 -13.95 -12.99 29.48
C LEU A 172 -13.97 -12.11 28.22
N LEU A 173 -13.12 -12.39 27.23
CA LEU A 173 -13.20 -11.70 25.94
C LEU A 173 -14.33 -12.33 25.13
N PRO A 174 -15.37 -11.56 24.76
CA PRO A 174 -16.41 -12.08 23.89
C PRO A 174 -15.78 -12.54 22.59
N GLY A 175 -16.05 -13.81 22.24
CA GLY A 175 -15.62 -14.37 20.98
C GLY A 175 -16.21 -13.57 19.84
N GLY A 176 -15.33 -12.95 19.03
CA GLY A 176 -15.69 -12.33 17.76
C GLY A 176 -15.70 -13.36 16.66
#